data_87af4ed3631b9706ff96ad3aced88d79
#
_entry.id   87af4ed3631b9706ff96ad3aced88d79
#
_cell.length_a   1.000
_cell.length_b   1.000
_cell.length_c   1.000
_cell.angle_alpha   90.00
_cell.angle_beta   90.00
_cell.angle_gamma   90.00
#
_symmetry.space_group_name_H-M   'P 1'
#
loop_
_entity.id
_entity.type
_entity.pdbx_description
1 polymer ?
#
loop_
_entity_poly.entity_id
_entity_poly.type
_entity_poly.pdbx_seq_one_letter_code
_entity_poly.pdbx_strand_id
1 'polypeptide(L)'
;MKHFFIGLVVGLLCGVLGYSSFHTCVVCDKPHIQEDSTTIALQQPEFFLSDSITIDKLYEACEYYNIQYPDIVIAQALLESGFFKSDLCLEHHNLFGLYNSRIKDYYHFNHWTESVKAYRDKVQYKYKDGDYYEWLQELGYAEDTLYIPKVKSLVKKYTSGVE
;
A
#
# COMPACT_ATOMS: atom_id res chain seq x y z
N MET A 1 2.16 -17.50 -49.57
CA MET A 1 0.88 -17.66 -50.28
C MET A 1 -0.09 -16.82 -49.54
N LYS A 2 -0.29 -15.55 -49.91
CA LYS A 2 -1.33 -15.00 -50.80
C LYS A 2 -2.74 -15.37 -50.31
N HIS A 3 -3.49 -14.40 -49.80
CA HIS A 3 -4.64 -13.75 -50.46
C HIS A 3 -5.15 -12.63 -49.55
N PHE A 4 -5.05 -11.51 -49.95
CA PHE A 4 -5.68 -10.25 -50.35
C PHE A 4 -7.18 -10.42 -50.72
N PHE A 5 -8.08 -9.70 -50.04
CA PHE A 5 -9.36 -9.34 -50.63
C PHE A 5 -9.72 -7.89 -50.32
N ILE A 6 -9.79 -7.14 -51.42
CA ILE A 6 -10.33 -5.79 -51.56
C ILE A 6 -11.79 -5.96 -52.04
N GLY A 7 -12.67 -5.14 -51.54
CA GLY A 7 -14.03 -5.00 -52.08
C GLY A 7 -14.69 -3.80 -51.42
N LEU A 8 -14.68 -2.77 -52.03
CA LEU A 8 -15.38 -2.03 -53.08
C LEU A 8 -16.61 -1.28 -52.55
N VAL A 9 -16.51 0.04 -52.67
CA VAL A 9 -17.50 1.12 -52.45
C VAL A 9 -18.62 1.02 -53.44
N VAL A 10 -19.89 1.22 -53.03
CA VAL A 10 -20.95 1.76 -53.90
C VAL A 10 -21.78 2.76 -53.09
N GLY A 11 -21.72 4.00 -53.53
CA GLY A 11 -22.59 5.05 -53.11
C GLY A 11 -23.92 5.05 -53.87
N LEU A 12 -24.93 5.60 -53.25
CA LEU A 12 -26.10 6.05 -53.96
C LEU A 12 -26.69 7.30 -53.27
N LEU A 13 -26.66 8.38 -54.02
CA LEU A 13 -27.36 9.65 -53.80
C LEU A 13 -28.82 9.52 -54.19
N CYS A 14 -29.72 9.99 -53.38
CA CYS A 14 -31.05 10.53 -53.72
C CYS A 14 -31.54 11.27 -52.46
N GLY A 15 -31.81 12.52 -52.40
CA GLY A 15 -32.65 13.33 -53.27
C GLY A 15 -33.67 14.01 -52.36
N VAL A 16 -33.45 15.27 -52.12
CA VAL A 16 -34.30 16.41 -51.73
C VAL A 16 -35.82 16.13 -51.66
N LEU A 17 -36.47 16.51 -50.58
CA LEU A 17 -37.66 17.40 -50.57
C LEU A 17 -37.97 17.82 -49.12
N GLY A 18 -38.09 19.10 -48.92
CA GLY A 18 -38.31 19.74 -47.62
C GLY A 18 -39.73 19.54 -47.08
N TYR A 19 -39.80 19.51 -45.76
CA TYR A 19 -41.02 19.81 -45.02
C TYR A 19 -40.63 20.64 -43.80
N SER A 20 -40.95 21.93 -43.87
CA SER A 20 -40.95 22.81 -42.73
C SER A 20 -42.08 22.41 -41.79
N SER A 21 -41.75 21.83 -40.68
CA SER A 21 -42.65 21.75 -39.53
C SER A 21 -42.02 22.51 -38.39
N PHE A 22 -42.53 23.68 -38.12
CA PHE A 22 -42.28 24.42 -36.88
C PHE A 22 -42.84 23.61 -35.72
N HIS A 23 -41.97 22.86 -35.03
CA HIS A 23 -42.27 22.37 -33.71
C HIS A 23 -41.64 23.31 -32.70
N THR A 24 -42.54 24.06 -32.06
CA THR A 24 -42.22 24.83 -30.85
C THR A 24 -41.69 23.85 -29.80
N CYS A 25 -40.38 23.80 -29.61
CA CYS A 25 -39.81 23.11 -28.49
C CYS A 25 -40.13 23.89 -27.21
N VAL A 26 -41.01 23.33 -26.40
CA VAL A 26 -41.16 23.71 -25.00
C VAL A 26 -39.84 23.39 -24.34
N VAL A 27 -39.12 24.44 -23.96
CA VAL A 27 -37.91 24.30 -23.12
C VAL A 27 -38.37 23.80 -21.76
N CYS A 28 -38.26 22.51 -21.54
CA CYS A 28 -38.28 21.97 -20.18
C CYS A 28 -37.00 22.42 -19.51
N ASP A 29 -37.08 23.41 -18.64
CA ASP A 29 -36.09 23.70 -17.64
C ASP A 29 -35.95 22.46 -16.76
N LYS A 30 -34.96 21.64 -17.07
CA LYS A 30 -34.47 20.64 -16.14
C LYS A 30 -33.74 21.40 -15.01
N PRO A 31 -34.06 21.16 -13.77
CA PRO A 31 -33.25 21.71 -12.69
C PRO A 31 -31.81 21.26 -12.91
N HIS A 32 -30.92 22.24 -13.01
CA HIS A 32 -29.48 22.04 -13.01
C HIS A 32 -29.12 21.43 -11.62
N ILE A 33 -29.10 20.11 -11.56
CA ILE A 33 -28.46 19.41 -10.45
C ILE A 33 -27.00 19.77 -10.63
N GLN A 34 -26.54 20.75 -9.86
CA GLN A 34 -25.12 20.91 -9.59
C GLN A 34 -24.70 19.58 -8.94
N GLU A 35 -24.14 18.70 -9.73
CA GLU A 35 -23.27 17.66 -9.20
C GLU A 35 -22.13 18.41 -8.52
N ASP A 36 -22.29 18.57 -7.21
CA ASP A 36 -21.19 18.90 -6.33
C ASP A 36 -20.22 17.72 -6.46
N SER A 37 -19.35 17.84 -7.46
CA SER A 37 -18.19 16.97 -7.62
C SER A 37 -17.27 17.29 -6.48
N THR A 38 -17.68 16.90 -5.26
CA THR A 38 -16.75 16.70 -4.18
C THR A 38 -15.86 15.56 -4.66
N THR A 39 -14.84 15.94 -5.40
CA THR A 39 -13.68 15.10 -5.67
C THR A 39 -13.18 14.73 -4.30
N ILE A 40 -13.55 13.54 -3.82
CA ILE A 40 -12.86 12.89 -2.72
C ILE A 40 -11.49 12.58 -3.33
N ALA A 41 -10.63 13.59 -3.34
CA ALA A 41 -9.21 13.38 -3.47
C ALA A 41 -8.90 12.35 -2.37
N LEU A 42 -8.49 11.16 -2.76
CA LEU A 42 -7.97 10.15 -1.85
C LEU A 42 -6.76 10.79 -1.20
N GLN A 43 -7.01 11.50 -0.10
CA GLN A 43 -5.98 12.16 0.68
C GLN A 43 -5.13 11.03 1.24
N GLN A 44 -3.87 11.00 0.83
CA GLN A 44 -2.92 10.03 1.38
C GLN A 44 -2.90 10.19 2.91
N PRO A 45 -2.89 9.09 3.67
CA PRO A 45 -2.78 9.17 5.12
C PRO A 45 -1.61 10.06 5.56
N GLU A 46 -1.79 10.81 6.64
CA GLU A 46 -0.81 11.80 7.13
C GLU A 46 0.58 11.19 7.39
N PHE A 47 0.64 9.93 7.78
CA PHE A 47 1.92 9.26 8.02
C PHE A 47 2.79 9.10 6.77
N PHE A 48 2.23 9.18 5.54
CA PHE A 48 3.03 9.25 4.31
C PHE A 48 3.71 10.59 4.09
N LEU A 49 3.24 11.63 4.76
CA LEU A 49 3.76 12.98 4.59
C LEU A 49 4.87 13.33 5.60
N SER A 50 5.20 12.40 6.50
CA SER A 50 6.10 12.64 7.61
C SER A 50 7.23 11.62 7.68
N ASP A 51 8.46 12.09 7.58
CA ASP A 51 9.66 11.27 7.80
C ASP A 51 9.83 10.85 9.28
N SER A 52 9.11 11.52 10.18
CA SER A 52 9.14 11.23 11.62
C SER A 52 8.36 9.94 11.93
N ILE A 53 9.06 8.96 12.49
CA ILE A 53 8.51 7.67 12.89
C ILE A 53 8.09 7.74 14.36
N THR A 54 6.83 7.38 14.63
CA THR A 54 6.32 7.14 15.99
C THR A 54 5.62 5.79 16.05
N ILE A 55 5.41 5.27 17.26
CA ILE A 55 4.70 4.00 17.43
C ILE A 55 3.28 4.11 16.86
N ASP A 56 2.58 5.22 17.12
CA ASP A 56 1.20 5.43 16.63
C ASP A 56 1.14 5.43 15.09
N LYS A 57 2.03 6.18 14.43
CA LYS A 57 2.12 6.18 12.97
C LYS A 57 2.49 4.80 12.41
N LEU A 58 3.28 4.04 13.15
CA LEU A 58 3.64 2.69 12.74
C LEU A 58 2.44 1.74 12.85
N TYR A 59 1.56 1.92 13.88
CA TYR A 59 0.28 1.22 13.95
C TYR A 59 -0.61 1.56 12.74
N GLU A 60 -0.77 2.84 12.41
CA GLU A 60 -1.55 3.29 11.25
C GLU A 60 -1.00 2.67 9.94
N ALA A 61 0.31 2.64 9.78
CA ALA A 61 0.94 2.01 8.62
C ALA A 61 0.74 0.49 8.60
N CYS A 62 0.79 -0.18 9.76
CA CYS A 62 0.50 -1.60 9.87
C CYS A 62 -0.95 -1.91 9.48
N GLU A 63 -1.90 -1.11 9.92
CA GLU A 63 -3.31 -1.23 9.55
C GLU A 63 -3.49 -1.01 8.04
N TYR A 64 -2.94 0.08 7.50
CA TYR A 64 -3.02 0.41 6.08
C TYR A 64 -2.48 -0.71 5.17
N TYR A 65 -1.39 -1.34 5.58
CA TYR A 65 -0.80 -2.44 4.81
C TYR A 65 -1.32 -3.83 5.19
N ASN A 66 -2.34 -3.92 6.06
CA ASN A 66 -2.90 -5.19 6.55
C ASN A 66 -1.82 -6.11 7.15
N ILE A 67 -0.96 -5.56 8.00
CA ILE A 67 0.01 -6.33 8.77
C ILE A 67 -0.71 -7.17 9.83
N GLN A 68 -0.44 -8.46 9.85
CA GLN A 68 -0.92 -9.34 10.91
C GLN A 68 -0.03 -9.18 12.16
N TYR A 69 -0.63 -9.29 13.34
CA TYR A 69 0.09 -9.16 14.62
C TYR A 69 0.90 -7.85 14.73
N PRO A 70 0.27 -6.67 14.55
CA PRO A 70 0.96 -5.39 14.52
C PRO A 70 1.84 -5.16 15.75
N ASP A 71 1.40 -5.55 16.95
CA ASP A 71 2.17 -5.44 18.18
C ASP A 71 3.53 -6.11 18.09
N ILE A 72 3.56 -7.34 17.56
CA ILE A 72 4.80 -8.11 17.40
C ILE A 72 5.68 -7.45 16.34
N VAL A 73 5.09 -7.03 15.21
CA VAL A 73 5.84 -6.41 14.11
C VAL A 73 6.40 -5.05 14.52
N ILE A 74 5.67 -4.26 15.30
CA ILE A 74 6.17 -2.99 15.86
C ILE A 74 7.33 -3.25 16.84
N ALA A 75 7.19 -4.26 17.71
CA ALA A 75 8.27 -4.63 18.60
C ALA A 75 9.53 -5.10 17.84
N GLN A 76 9.36 -5.81 16.72
CA GLN A 76 10.48 -6.15 15.83
C GLN A 76 11.09 -4.89 15.23
N ALA A 77 10.29 -3.97 14.69
CA ALA A 77 10.79 -2.71 14.14
C ALA A 77 11.60 -1.91 15.16
N LEU A 78 11.12 -1.81 16.41
CA LEU A 78 11.84 -1.17 17.51
C LEU A 78 13.19 -1.84 17.81
N LEU A 79 13.20 -3.18 17.82
CA LEU A 79 14.41 -3.94 18.10
C LEU A 79 15.44 -3.81 16.98
N GLU A 80 15.03 -4.04 15.73
CA GLU A 80 15.90 -4.06 14.55
C GLU A 80 16.45 -2.67 14.21
N SER A 81 15.64 -1.62 14.40
CA SER A 81 16.06 -0.25 14.13
C SER A 81 16.79 0.44 15.30
N GLY A 82 16.98 -0.25 16.43
CA GLY A 82 17.51 0.36 17.63
C GLY A 82 16.66 1.54 18.10
N PHE A 83 15.35 1.35 18.19
CA PHE A 83 14.37 2.39 18.53
C PHE A 83 14.38 3.56 17.53
N PHE A 84 14.42 3.23 16.23
CA PHE A 84 14.45 4.17 15.10
C PHE A 84 15.71 5.05 15.04
N LYS A 85 16.84 4.56 15.59
CA LYS A 85 18.08 5.33 15.71
C LYS A 85 19.25 4.75 14.90
N SER A 86 19.12 3.54 14.34
CA SER A 86 20.18 2.96 13.53
C SER A 86 20.37 3.72 12.22
N ASP A 87 21.59 3.76 11.71
CA ASP A 87 21.92 4.40 10.43
C ASP A 87 21.09 3.81 9.29
N LEU A 88 20.86 2.50 9.31
CA LEU A 88 20.04 1.80 8.33
C LEU A 88 18.58 2.29 8.34
N CYS A 89 18.06 2.63 9.53
CA CYS A 89 16.73 3.21 9.65
C CYS A 89 16.70 4.68 9.20
N LEU A 90 17.68 5.48 9.62
CA LEU A 90 17.69 6.93 9.39
C LEU A 90 18.05 7.29 7.96
N GLU A 91 19.03 6.59 7.36
CA GLU A 91 19.54 6.93 6.02
C GLU A 91 18.85 6.14 4.90
N HIS A 92 18.37 4.92 5.22
CA HIS A 92 17.80 4.02 4.23
C HIS A 92 16.37 3.58 4.53
N HIS A 93 15.74 4.16 5.56
CA HIS A 93 14.34 3.92 5.93
C HIS A 93 13.98 2.43 6.13
N ASN A 94 14.96 1.60 6.47
CA ASN A 94 14.80 0.16 6.62
C ASN A 94 14.66 -0.21 8.11
N LEU A 95 13.40 -0.31 8.56
CA LEU A 95 13.07 -0.53 9.97
C LEU A 95 13.37 -1.96 10.46
N PHE A 96 13.44 -2.92 9.55
CA PHE A 96 13.48 -4.34 9.86
C PHE A 96 14.80 -5.01 9.49
N GLY A 97 15.81 -4.25 9.08
CA GLY A 97 17.06 -4.83 8.62
C GLY A 97 16.90 -5.74 7.40
N LEU A 98 15.93 -5.46 6.53
CA LEU A 98 15.68 -6.30 5.37
C LEU A 98 16.87 -6.33 4.42
N TYR A 99 17.38 -7.54 4.16
CA TYR A 99 18.57 -7.78 3.34
C TYR A 99 18.21 -8.45 2.01
N ASN A 100 18.81 -7.98 0.94
CA ASN A 100 18.65 -8.54 -0.40
C ASN A 100 19.85 -9.43 -0.76
N SER A 101 19.70 -10.73 -0.58
CA SER A 101 20.77 -11.69 -0.84
C SER A 101 21.23 -11.76 -2.30
N ARG A 102 20.42 -11.29 -3.28
CA ARG A 102 20.79 -11.30 -4.70
C ARG A 102 21.84 -10.25 -5.02
N ILE A 103 21.71 -9.05 -4.44
CA ILE A 103 22.67 -7.96 -4.64
C ILE A 103 23.66 -7.84 -3.49
N LYS A 104 23.49 -8.66 -2.44
CA LYS A 104 24.31 -8.70 -1.21
C LYS A 104 24.34 -7.35 -0.48
N ASP A 105 23.19 -6.69 -0.39
CA ASP A 105 23.02 -5.39 0.25
C ASP A 105 21.68 -5.30 0.96
N TYR A 106 21.54 -4.33 1.87
CA TYR A 106 20.27 -4.03 2.50
C TYR A 106 19.32 -3.37 1.51
N TYR A 107 17.99 -3.50 1.75
CA TYR A 107 17.02 -2.72 1.03
C TYR A 107 17.08 -1.25 1.47
N HIS A 108 17.06 -0.35 0.51
CA HIS A 108 16.94 1.08 0.68
C HIS A 108 15.55 1.50 0.21
N PHE A 109 14.88 2.31 1.00
CA PHE A 109 13.52 2.78 0.73
C PHE A 109 13.50 4.31 0.66
N ASN A 110 12.54 4.88 -0.06
CA ASN A 110 12.36 6.32 -0.13
C ASN A 110 11.64 6.88 1.10
N HIS A 111 10.84 6.05 1.76
CA HIS A 111 10.10 6.39 2.95
C HIS A 111 9.99 5.15 3.87
N TRP A 112 9.97 5.36 5.18
CA TRP A 112 9.93 4.27 6.17
C TRP A 112 8.71 3.34 6.02
N THR A 113 7.58 3.85 5.54
CA THR A 113 6.37 3.03 5.29
C THR A 113 6.59 1.96 4.23
N GLU A 114 7.50 2.20 3.28
CA GLU A 114 7.83 1.20 2.27
C GLU A 114 8.50 -0.03 2.89
N SER A 115 9.25 0.14 3.98
CA SER A 115 9.83 -1.00 4.70
C SER A 115 8.76 -1.83 5.42
N VAL A 116 7.68 -1.21 5.90
CA VAL A 116 6.51 -1.92 6.47
C VAL A 116 5.82 -2.76 5.40
N LYS A 117 5.58 -2.16 4.24
CA LYS A 117 5.06 -2.88 3.08
C LYS A 117 5.99 -4.03 2.66
N ALA A 118 7.29 -3.78 2.62
CA ALA A 118 8.28 -4.79 2.24
C ALA A 118 8.35 -5.93 3.26
N TYR A 119 8.19 -5.66 4.56
CA TYR A 119 8.07 -6.69 5.58
C TYR A 119 6.88 -7.62 5.30
N ARG A 120 5.69 -7.07 5.03
CA ARG A 120 4.53 -7.87 4.61
C ARG A 120 4.86 -8.75 3.40
N ASP A 121 5.39 -8.15 2.35
CA ASP A 121 5.54 -8.78 1.04
C ASP A 121 6.73 -9.77 0.97
N LYS A 122 7.73 -9.64 1.84
CA LYS A 122 8.96 -10.46 1.80
C LYS A 122 9.11 -11.40 2.98
N VAL A 123 8.51 -11.07 4.12
CA VAL A 123 8.61 -11.86 5.36
C VAL A 123 7.26 -12.47 5.68
N GLN A 124 6.28 -11.64 6.01
CA GLN A 124 5.01 -12.09 6.57
C GLN A 124 4.15 -12.91 5.59
N TYR A 125 4.33 -12.77 4.28
CA TYR A 125 3.62 -13.59 3.29
C TYR A 125 3.86 -15.11 3.46
N LYS A 126 4.94 -15.49 4.18
CA LYS A 126 5.28 -16.89 4.47
C LYS A 126 4.48 -17.43 5.65
N TYR A 127 3.97 -16.56 6.52
CA TYR A 127 3.14 -16.95 7.64
C TYR A 127 1.79 -17.47 7.13
N LYS A 128 1.33 -18.59 7.72
CA LYS A 128 0.05 -19.19 7.34
C LYS A 128 -0.93 -19.18 8.50
N ASP A 129 -0.52 -19.78 9.62
CA ASP A 129 -1.33 -19.89 10.83
C ASP A 129 -0.44 -20.29 12.03
N GLY A 130 -1.04 -20.41 13.21
CA GLY A 130 -0.36 -20.84 14.44
C GLY A 130 0.16 -19.68 15.30
N ASP A 131 1.08 -19.99 16.21
CA ASP A 131 1.73 -19.00 17.05
C ASP A 131 2.77 -18.21 16.26
N TYR A 132 2.63 -16.88 16.22
CA TYR A 132 3.50 -16.02 15.42
C TYR A 132 4.93 -15.97 15.94
N TYR A 133 5.14 -16.14 17.24
CA TYR A 133 6.49 -16.19 17.82
C TYR A 133 7.20 -17.50 17.48
N GLU A 134 6.46 -18.63 17.54
CA GLU A 134 6.99 -19.93 17.11
C GLU A 134 7.37 -19.90 15.64
N TRP A 135 6.48 -19.35 14.80
CA TRP A 135 6.77 -19.17 13.38
C TRP A 135 8.01 -18.29 13.11
N LEU A 136 8.19 -17.18 13.82
CA LEU A 136 9.40 -16.34 13.69
C LEU A 136 10.67 -17.12 14.05
N GLN A 137 10.60 -17.99 15.05
CA GLN A 137 11.72 -18.83 15.45
C GLN A 137 12.03 -19.91 14.41
N GLU A 138 11.00 -20.59 13.88
CA GLU A 138 11.13 -21.59 12.82
C GLU A 138 11.63 -20.98 11.50
N LEU A 139 11.19 -19.77 11.19
CA LEU A 139 11.67 -19.00 10.02
C LEU A 139 13.17 -18.69 10.12
N GLY A 140 13.74 -18.72 11.32
CA GLY A 140 15.10 -18.27 11.57
C GLY A 140 15.26 -16.77 11.32
N TYR A 141 14.26 -15.98 11.76
CA TYR A 141 14.24 -14.53 11.52
C TYR A 141 15.50 -13.84 12.10
N ALA A 142 15.97 -14.31 13.25
CA ALA A 142 17.21 -13.86 13.86
C ALA A 142 18.03 -15.04 14.40
N GLU A 143 19.35 -14.94 14.35
CA GLU A 143 20.27 -15.93 14.90
C GLU A 143 20.36 -15.88 16.44
N ASP A 144 19.97 -14.75 17.04
CA ASP A 144 19.98 -14.55 18.49
C ASP A 144 18.89 -15.38 19.18
N THR A 145 19.30 -16.34 20.02
CA THR A 145 18.37 -17.18 20.80
C THR A 145 17.49 -16.36 21.77
N LEU A 146 17.90 -15.15 22.13
CA LEU A 146 17.14 -14.23 22.97
C LEU A 146 16.22 -13.31 22.18
N TYR A 147 16.13 -13.47 20.86
CA TYR A 147 15.31 -12.61 20.02
C TYR A 147 13.83 -12.60 20.43
N ILE A 148 13.22 -13.76 20.51
CA ILE A 148 11.80 -13.86 20.89
C ILE A 148 11.54 -13.33 22.32
N PRO A 149 12.33 -13.65 23.36
CA PRO A 149 12.22 -13.00 24.66
C PRO A 149 12.30 -11.46 24.60
N LYS A 150 13.22 -10.91 23.80
CA LYS A 150 13.34 -9.45 23.62
C LYS A 150 12.08 -8.86 22.97
N VAL A 151 11.59 -9.47 21.88
CA VAL A 151 10.36 -9.02 21.20
C VAL A 151 9.17 -9.06 22.17
N LYS A 152 8.97 -10.17 22.92
CA LYS A 152 7.89 -10.28 23.92
C LYS A 152 7.99 -9.19 25.00
N SER A 153 9.20 -8.86 25.43
CA SER A 153 9.43 -7.78 26.41
C SER A 153 9.03 -6.41 25.85
N LEU A 154 9.34 -6.15 24.58
CA LEU A 154 8.98 -4.90 23.92
C LEU A 154 7.46 -4.80 23.67
N VAL A 155 6.82 -5.88 23.25
CA VAL A 155 5.34 -5.95 23.15
C VAL A 155 4.73 -5.54 24.50
N LYS A 156 5.12 -6.19 25.60
CA LYS A 156 4.61 -5.87 26.94
C LYS A 156 4.84 -4.41 27.33
N LYS A 157 5.97 -3.82 26.92
CA LYS A 157 6.34 -2.45 27.35
C LYS A 157 5.67 -1.36 26.52
N TYR A 158 5.51 -1.56 25.22
CA TYR A 158 5.17 -0.48 24.31
C TYR A 158 3.80 -0.66 23.62
N THR A 159 3.21 -1.86 23.66
CA THR A 159 1.96 -2.14 22.94
C THR A 159 0.80 -2.56 23.86
N SER A 160 1.06 -2.91 25.11
CA SER A 160 0.02 -3.31 26.09
C SER A 160 -0.85 -2.16 26.62
N GLY A 161 -0.88 -1.03 25.96
CA GLY A 161 -1.63 0.17 26.38
C GLY A 161 -2.68 0.63 25.39
N VAL A 162 -2.95 -0.11 24.34
CA VAL A 162 -4.01 0.17 23.35
C VAL A 162 -5.13 -0.85 23.58
N GLU A 163 -5.91 -0.65 24.65
CA GLU A 163 -7.26 -1.21 24.84
C GLU A 163 -8.32 -0.12 24.65
#